data_4c81fd56fa9c973b2fb213f0eb445279
#
_entry.id   4c81fd56fa9c973b2fb213f0eb445279
#
_cell.length_a   1.000
_cell.length_b   1.000
_cell.length_c   1.000
_cell.angle_alpha   90.00
_cell.angle_beta   90.00
_cell.angle_gamma   90.00
#
_symmetry.space_group_name_H-M   'P 1'
#
loop_
_entity.id
_entity.type
_entity.pdbx_description
1 polymer ?
#
loop_
_entity_poly.entity_id
_entity_poly.type
_entity_poly.pdbx_seq_one_letter_code
_entity_poly.pdbx_strand_id
1 'polypeptide(L)'
;MAEAPDQVWERIQAEELALPGVTSGTGFGRNEGLRVSGKIFAIRLEDGVVVKLPRERVEELVGSGDGRVWGPGHGRVMKEWVALSSSAASQWAALVAEAREFVVSLRSR
;
A
#
# COMPACT_ATOMS: atom_id res chain seq x y z
N MET A 1 -7.59 -22.51 5.23
CA MET A 1 -6.30 -21.97 5.70
C MET A 1 -6.03 -20.64 5.03
N ALA A 2 -5.44 -19.72 5.78
CA ALA A 2 -5.10 -18.42 5.22
C ALA A 2 -3.92 -18.57 4.24
N GLU A 3 -3.94 -17.77 3.18
CA GLU A 3 -2.80 -17.70 2.27
C GLU A 3 -1.59 -17.09 2.97
N ALA A 4 -0.40 -17.52 2.58
CA ALA A 4 0.82 -16.89 3.06
C ALA A 4 0.89 -15.45 2.54
N PRO A 5 1.50 -14.52 3.28
CA PRO A 5 1.58 -13.12 2.83
C PRO A 5 2.15 -12.94 1.44
N ASP A 6 3.17 -13.72 1.06
CA ASP A 6 3.74 -13.64 -0.28
C ASP A 6 2.74 -14.03 -1.36
N GLN A 7 1.91 -15.04 -1.08
CA GLN A 7 0.87 -15.46 -2.01
C GLN A 7 -0.21 -14.41 -2.16
N VAL A 8 -0.59 -13.77 -1.05
CA VAL A 8 -1.56 -12.67 -1.08
C VAL A 8 -1.02 -11.52 -1.94
N TRP A 9 0.24 -11.15 -1.74
CA TRP A 9 0.85 -10.09 -2.51
C TRP A 9 0.92 -10.42 -4.00
N GLU A 10 1.30 -11.65 -4.34
CA GLU A 10 1.35 -12.08 -5.74
C GLU A 10 -0.01 -11.97 -6.41
N ARG A 11 -1.06 -12.36 -5.71
CA ARG A 11 -2.41 -12.25 -6.24
C ARG A 11 -2.80 -10.78 -6.44
N ILE A 12 -2.48 -9.93 -5.47
CA ILE A 12 -2.75 -8.50 -5.55
C ILE A 12 -2.04 -7.88 -6.75
N GLN A 13 -0.75 -8.22 -6.93
CA GLN A 13 0.01 -7.72 -8.06
C GLN A 13 -0.65 -8.12 -9.39
N ALA A 14 -1.04 -9.38 -9.52
CA ALA A 14 -1.66 -9.85 -10.75
C ALA A 14 -2.95 -9.10 -11.05
N GLU A 15 -3.77 -8.89 -10.04
CA GLU A 15 -5.05 -8.18 -10.21
C GLU A 15 -4.84 -6.71 -10.54
N GLU A 16 -3.91 -6.05 -9.83
CA GLU A 16 -3.67 -4.63 -10.04
C GLU A 16 -2.99 -4.35 -11.37
N LEU A 17 -2.03 -5.18 -11.76
CA LEU A 17 -1.31 -4.99 -13.03
C LEU A 17 -2.20 -5.22 -14.26
N ALA A 18 -3.34 -5.88 -14.08
CA ALA A 18 -4.31 -6.05 -15.15
C ALA A 18 -5.12 -4.76 -15.40
N LEU A 19 -5.03 -3.78 -14.52
CA LEU A 19 -5.80 -2.53 -14.64
C LEU A 19 -5.03 -1.50 -15.46
N PRO A 20 -5.76 -0.63 -16.21
CA PRO A 20 -5.10 0.40 -17.01
C PRO A 20 -4.27 1.36 -16.14
N GLY A 21 -3.07 1.67 -16.61
CA GLY A 21 -2.22 2.64 -15.94
C GLY A 21 -1.44 2.13 -14.74
N VAL A 22 -1.66 0.87 -14.34
CA VAL A 22 -0.94 0.29 -13.21
C VAL A 22 0.33 -0.39 -13.71
N THR A 23 1.46 -0.07 -13.08
CA THR A 23 2.76 -0.68 -13.39
C THR A 23 3.45 -1.09 -12.09
N SER A 24 4.45 -1.96 -12.20
CA SER A 24 5.21 -2.42 -11.04
C SER A 24 6.46 -1.58 -10.85
N GLY A 25 6.99 -1.61 -9.62
CA GLY A 25 8.26 -0.98 -9.28
C GLY A 25 8.10 0.24 -8.40
N THR A 26 9.10 0.50 -7.58
CA THR A 26 9.12 1.68 -6.72
C THR A 26 10.09 2.75 -7.23
N GLY A 27 11.05 2.34 -8.06
CA GLY A 27 12.11 3.24 -8.51
C GLY A 27 13.23 3.39 -7.49
N PHE A 28 13.14 2.72 -6.36
CA PHE A 28 14.21 2.76 -5.35
C PHE A 28 14.30 1.42 -4.63
N GLY A 29 15.54 1.03 -4.30
CA GLY A 29 15.81 -0.15 -3.51
C GLY A 29 15.33 -1.45 -4.14
N ARG A 30 15.17 -2.45 -3.30
CA ARG A 30 14.74 -3.79 -3.72
C ARG A 30 13.26 -4.04 -3.46
N ASN A 31 12.57 -3.04 -2.96
CA ASN A 31 11.17 -3.19 -2.59
C ASN A 31 10.30 -3.29 -3.84
N GLU A 32 9.45 -4.30 -3.86
CA GLU A 32 8.43 -4.42 -4.88
C GLU A 32 7.34 -3.40 -4.58
N GLY A 33 6.72 -2.88 -5.61
CA GLY A 33 5.67 -1.90 -5.42
C GLY A 33 4.80 -1.76 -6.65
N LEU A 34 3.76 -0.93 -6.51
CA LEU A 34 2.80 -0.68 -7.56
C LEU A 34 2.63 0.83 -7.74
N ARG A 35 2.51 1.23 -9.00
CA ARG A 35 2.28 2.62 -9.38
C ARG A 35 1.05 2.72 -10.24
N VAL A 36 0.36 3.84 -10.13
CA VAL A 36 -0.71 4.17 -11.07
C VAL A 36 -0.40 5.53 -11.67
N SER A 37 -0.35 5.60 -13.00
CA SER A 37 0.02 6.82 -13.72
C SER A 37 1.37 7.39 -13.25
N GLY A 38 2.30 6.50 -12.95
CA GLY A 38 3.65 6.88 -12.53
C GLY A 38 3.80 7.21 -11.06
N LYS A 39 2.73 7.15 -10.27
CA LYS A 39 2.78 7.48 -8.84
C LYS A 39 2.64 6.21 -8.00
N ILE A 40 3.53 6.04 -7.02
CA ILE A 40 3.51 4.86 -6.15
C ILE A 40 2.30 4.92 -5.23
N PHE A 41 1.59 3.80 -5.11
CA PHE A 41 0.48 3.71 -4.16
C PHE A 41 0.60 2.53 -3.20
N ALA A 42 1.48 1.57 -3.46
CA ALA A 42 1.70 0.43 -2.58
C ALA A 42 3.16 -0.01 -2.67
N ILE A 43 3.73 -0.41 -1.52
CA ILE A 43 5.11 -0.88 -1.43
C ILE A 43 5.12 -2.15 -0.58
N ARG A 44 5.68 -3.23 -1.10
CA ARG A 44 5.82 -4.47 -0.35
C ARG A 44 7.03 -4.37 0.59
N LEU A 45 6.79 -4.61 1.86
CA LEU A 45 7.84 -4.72 2.87
C LEU A 45 8.08 -6.19 3.20
N GLU A 46 9.15 -6.47 3.91
CA GLU A 46 9.49 -7.84 4.29
C GLU A 46 8.34 -8.51 5.04
N ASP A 47 7.70 -7.80 5.96
CA ASP A 47 6.65 -8.35 6.80
C ASP A 47 5.30 -7.64 6.63
N GLY A 48 5.12 -6.90 5.56
CA GLY A 48 3.86 -6.18 5.37
C GLY A 48 3.79 -5.43 4.06
N VAL A 49 2.87 -4.49 4.01
CA VAL A 49 2.63 -3.63 2.83
C VAL A 49 2.40 -2.21 3.33
N VAL A 50 2.99 -1.24 2.65
CA VAL A 50 2.72 0.18 2.91
C VAL A 50 1.82 0.69 1.79
N VAL A 51 0.77 1.40 2.15
CA VAL A 51 -0.16 1.96 1.16
C VAL A 51 -0.37 3.44 1.40
N LYS A 52 -0.66 4.18 0.32
CA LYS A 52 -0.93 5.60 0.42
C LYS A 52 -2.42 5.84 0.47
N LEU A 53 -2.88 6.44 1.57
CA LEU A 53 -4.30 6.68 1.82
C LEU A 53 -4.50 8.09 2.34
N PRO A 54 -5.75 8.61 2.29
CA PRO A 54 -6.02 9.91 2.92
C PRO A 54 -5.64 9.89 4.39
N ARG A 55 -5.22 11.03 4.90
CA ARG A 55 -4.77 11.15 6.29
C ARG A 55 -5.79 10.58 7.29
N GLU A 56 -7.07 10.88 7.10
CA GLU A 56 -8.12 10.41 8.00
C GLU A 56 -8.20 8.88 8.01
N ARG A 57 -8.01 8.27 6.84
CA ARG A 57 -8.03 6.82 6.73
C ARG A 57 -6.83 6.20 7.42
N VAL A 58 -5.65 6.81 7.29
CA VAL A 58 -4.46 6.38 8.01
C VAL A 58 -4.70 6.43 9.51
N GLU A 59 -5.30 7.51 9.99
CA GLU A 59 -5.58 7.67 11.42
C GLU A 59 -6.57 6.59 11.92
N GLU A 60 -7.57 6.26 11.11
CA GLU A 60 -8.51 5.18 11.46
C GLU A 60 -7.80 3.83 11.60
N LEU A 61 -6.93 3.51 10.65
CA LEU A 61 -6.22 2.23 10.66
C LEU A 61 -5.23 2.12 11.81
N VAL A 62 -4.55 3.21 12.11
CA VAL A 62 -3.63 3.24 13.25
C VAL A 62 -4.42 3.13 14.56
N GLY A 63 -5.54 3.83 14.66
CA GLY A 63 -6.39 3.81 15.86
C GLY A 63 -7.02 2.45 16.11
N SER A 64 -7.34 1.69 15.07
CA SER A 64 -7.93 0.37 15.20
C SER A 64 -6.90 -0.73 15.45
N GLY A 65 -5.61 -0.41 15.30
CA GLY A 65 -4.53 -1.39 15.45
C GLY A 65 -4.21 -2.16 14.19
N ASP A 66 -4.88 -1.89 13.09
CA ASP A 66 -4.65 -2.58 11.82
C ASP A 66 -3.46 -2.03 11.04
N GLY A 67 -3.05 -0.81 11.35
CA GLY A 67 -1.93 -0.16 10.70
C GLY A 67 -1.05 0.59 11.68
N ARG A 68 0.10 1.01 11.20
CA ARG A 68 1.01 1.85 11.97
C ARG A 68 1.55 2.94 11.08
N VAL A 69 1.96 4.04 11.70
CA VAL A 69 2.57 5.15 10.96
C VAL A 69 3.85 4.68 10.28
N TRP A 70 4.12 5.25 9.12
CA TRP A 70 5.29 4.89 8.33
C TRP A 70 5.98 6.16 7.83
N GLY A 71 7.29 6.10 7.74
CA GLY A 71 8.07 7.21 7.22
C GLY A 71 9.50 6.78 6.98
N PRO A 72 10.33 7.68 6.42
CA PRO A 72 11.71 7.34 6.06
C PRO A 72 12.66 7.21 7.23
N GLY A 73 12.18 7.34 8.47
CA GLY A 73 13.03 7.37 9.66
C GLY A 73 13.38 8.79 10.04
N HIS A 74 14.36 8.94 10.94
CA HIS A 74 14.80 10.27 11.40
C HIS A 74 13.71 11.10 12.08
N GLY A 75 12.74 10.41 12.70
CA GLY A 75 11.64 11.05 13.38
C GLY A 75 10.55 11.62 12.49
N ARG A 76 10.65 11.45 11.18
CA ARG A 76 9.62 11.92 10.25
C ARG A 76 8.53 10.88 10.09
N VAL A 77 7.29 11.35 10.05
CA VAL A 77 6.11 10.52 9.80
C VAL A 77 5.42 11.05 8.57
N MET A 78 5.08 10.16 7.66
CA MET A 78 4.36 10.54 6.44
C MET A 78 2.88 10.27 6.67
N LYS A 79 2.09 11.34 6.74
CA LYS A 79 0.70 11.28 7.20
C LYS A 79 -0.26 10.56 6.27
N GLU A 80 0.12 10.38 5.02
CA GLU A 80 -0.71 9.69 4.03
C GLU A 80 -0.18 8.29 3.70
N TRP A 81 0.71 7.77 4.53
CA TRP A 81 1.25 6.42 4.35
C TRP A 81 1.03 5.61 5.61
N VAL A 82 0.58 4.38 5.43
CA VAL A 82 0.33 3.48 6.56
C VAL A 82 0.92 2.11 6.26
N ALA A 83 1.61 1.53 7.26
CA ALA A 83 2.18 0.20 7.14
C ALA A 83 1.19 -0.82 7.71
N LEU A 84 0.92 -1.86 6.93
CA LEU A 84 0.03 -2.96 7.33
C LEU A 84 0.88 -4.20 7.54
N SER A 85 0.73 -4.85 8.69
CA SER A 85 1.50 -6.04 9.00
C SER A 85 0.98 -7.27 8.26
N SER A 86 1.75 -8.34 8.28
CA SER A 86 1.32 -9.61 7.68
C SER A 86 0.09 -10.18 8.38
N SER A 87 -0.14 -9.85 9.65
CA SER A 87 -1.34 -10.29 10.35
C SER A 87 -2.61 -9.67 9.79
N ALA A 88 -2.49 -8.57 9.04
CA ALA A 88 -3.61 -7.91 8.41
C ALA A 88 -3.71 -8.26 6.90
N ALA A 89 -3.06 -9.33 6.46
CA ALA A 89 -2.99 -9.69 5.05
C ALA A 89 -4.37 -9.85 4.40
N SER A 90 -5.38 -10.24 5.16
CA SER A 90 -6.74 -10.38 4.62
C SER A 90 -7.34 -9.03 4.19
N GLN A 91 -6.78 -7.93 4.65
CA GLN A 91 -7.25 -6.58 4.31
C GLN A 91 -6.41 -5.93 3.20
N TRP A 92 -5.28 -6.53 2.85
CA TRP A 92 -4.35 -5.90 1.91
C TRP A 92 -4.98 -5.58 0.56
N ALA A 93 -5.70 -6.54 -0.02
CA ALA A 93 -6.26 -6.34 -1.35
C ALA A 93 -7.21 -5.14 -1.40
N ALA A 94 -8.09 -5.04 -0.42
CA ALA A 94 -9.04 -3.93 -0.35
C ALA A 94 -8.33 -2.60 -0.13
N LEU A 95 -7.32 -2.58 0.76
CA LEU A 95 -6.61 -1.35 1.08
C LEU A 95 -5.68 -0.91 -0.06
N VAL A 96 -5.09 -1.85 -0.77
CA VAL A 96 -4.29 -1.54 -1.96
C VAL A 96 -5.17 -0.91 -3.04
N ALA A 97 -6.37 -1.46 -3.27
CA ALA A 97 -7.31 -0.88 -4.23
C ALA A 97 -7.75 0.51 -3.80
N GLU A 98 -8.01 0.70 -2.52
CA GLU A 98 -8.39 2.00 -1.96
C GLU A 98 -7.27 3.02 -2.18
N ALA A 99 -6.01 2.59 -1.99
CA ALA A 99 -4.84 3.45 -2.22
C ALA A 99 -4.72 3.85 -3.68
N ARG A 100 -4.92 2.91 -4.60
CA ARG A 100 -4.90 3.20 -6.03
C ARG A 100 -5.92 4.29 -6.37
N GLU A 101 -7.14 4.12 -5.89
CA GLU A 101 -8.21 5.09 -6.15
C GLU A 101 -7.89 6.46 -5.57
N PHE A 102 -7.31 6.48 -4.38
CA PHE A 102 -6.90 7.74 -3.75
C PHE A 102 -5.85 8.47 -4.60
N VAL A 103 -4.81 7.74 -5.04
CA VAL A 103 -3.74 8.36 -5.82
C VAL A 103 -4.28 8.86 -7.18
N VAL A 104 -5.18 8.11 -7.80
CA VAL A 104 -5.83 8.55 -9.02
C VAL A 104 -6.60 9.86 -8.76
N SER A 105 -7.32 9.95 -7.65
CA SER A 105 -8.10 11.14 -7.33
C SER A 105 -7.21 12.38 -7.14
N LEU A 106 -5.98 12.19 -6.66
CA LEU A 106 -5.06 13.31 -6.47
C LEU A 106 -4.65 13.95 -7.80
N ARG A 107 -4.62 13.18 -8.87
CA ARG A 107 -4.29 13.73 -10.20
C ARG A 107 -5.38 14.59 -10.78
N SER A 108 -6.59 14.41 -10.32
CA SER A 108 -7.77 15.13 -10.82
C SER A 108 -7.94 16.50 -10.18
N ARG A 109 -7.11 16.84 -9.22
CA ARG A 109 -7.18 18.12 -8.49
C ARG A 109 -6.31 19.19 -9.09
#